data_a86678d7c26c6a82933e095489fdc67c
#
_entry.id   a86678d7c26c6a82933e095489fdc67c
#
_cell.length_a   1.000
_cell.length_b   1.000
_cell.length_c   1.000
_cell.angle_alpha   90.00
_cell.angle_beta   90.00
_cell.angle_gamma   90.00
#
_symmetry.space_group_name_H-M   'P 1'
#
loop_
_entity.id
_entity.type
_entity.pdbx_description
1 polymer ?
#
loop_
_entity_poly.entity_id
_entity_poly.type
_entity_poly.pdbx_seq_one_letter_code
_entity_poly.pdbx_strand_id
1 'polypeptide(L)'
;METDRILCGDALEMLRTLPDNSVHCCITSPPYYALRDYGAERQIGREDTPAQYVARLTDVFSEVRRVLRPGGTLWLNIADTYAAKGKPGESMDPKYPKGRTGQMAEINRKVEGCKAKDMIGIPWMLAFALRDSGWYLRSDIIWMKANPMPESCKDRPSRCYEHVFLLTKSCCYYYDAAAIAEPMATSSIARYKRGRIGGKYAEEVPGQGNIQGLNKARSGGYYEDDAVPTVRNKRDVWQINPFPYKGGHFAAFPPKLVETCLLAGCPQDGIVLDPFLGSGTTAAVAKQMGRHYIGIELNPDYC
;
A
#
# COMPACT_ATOMS: atom_id res chain seq x y z
N MET A 1 -6.15 -5.29 -26.01
CA MET A 1 -6.67 -6.02 -24.84
C MET A 1 -7.94 -5.30 -24.39
N GLU A 2 -8.99 -6.03 -24.10
CA GLU A 2 -10.25 -5.48 -23.57
C GLU A 2 -10.05 -4.98 -22.13
N THR A 3 -10.54 -3.78 -21.85
CA THR A 3 -10.44 -3.11 -20.55
C THR A 3 -11.84 -2.90 -19.93
N ASP A 4 -11.89 -2.32 -18.75
CA ASP A 4 -13.11 -1.98 -18.01
C ASP A 4 -13.98 -3.21 -17.72
N ARG A 5 -13.31 -4.30 -17.30
CA ARG A 5 -13.93 -5.59 -17.01
C ARG A 5 -13.42 -6.21 -15.73
N ILE A 6 -14.24 -7.12 -15.19
CA ILE A 6 -13.90 -7.98 -14.07
C ILE A 6 -13.74 -9.41 -14.60
N LEU A 7 -12.65 -10.07 -14.23
CA LEU A 7 -12.39 -11.48 -14.49
C LEU A 7 -12.72 -12.27 -13.23
N CYS A 8 -13.69 -13.17 -13.33
CA CYS A 8 -14.11 -13.99 -12.21
C CYS A 8 -13.26 -15.26 -12.15
N GLY A 9 -12.53 -15.45 -11.04
CA GLY A 9 -11.69 -16.62 -10.85
C GLY A 9 -10.48 -16.39 -9.96
N ASP A 10 -9.63 -17.42 -9.86
CA ASP A 10 -8.37 -17.36 -9.12
C ASP A 10 -7.41 -16.30 -9.68
N ALA A 11 -6.83 -15.50 -8.80
CA ALA A 11 -5.98 -14.38 -9.21
C ALA A 11 -4.81 -14.82 -10.10
N LEU A 12 -4.12 -15.91 -9.74
CA LEU A 12 -2.98 -16.42 -10.48
C LEU A 12 -3.39 -16.96 -11.86
N GLU A 13 -4.51 -17.71 -11.93
CA GLU A 13 -5.04 -18.27 -13.17
C GLU A 13 -5.47 -17.14 -14.12
N MET A 14 -6.20 -16.14 -13.62
CA MET A 14 -6.68 -15.03 -14.44
C MET A 14 -5.54 -14.11 -14.91
N LEU A 15 -4.55 -13.83 -14.06
CA LEU A 15 -3.37 -13.05 -14.46
C LEU A 15 -2.64 -13.69 -15.64
N ARG A 16 -2.54 -15.03 -15.69
CA ARG A 16 -1.88 -15.76 -16.79
C ARG A 16 -2.58 -15.57 -18.14
N THR A 17 -3.86 -15.18 -18.15
CA THR A 17 -4.59 -14.89 -19.40
C THR A 17 -4.29 -13.50 -19.94
N LEU A 18 -3.69 -12.62 -19.14
CA LEU A 18 -3.37 -11.25 -19.55
C LEU A 18 -2.03 -11.20 -20.30
N PRO A 19 -1.92 -10.36 -21.36
CA PRO A 19 -0.68 -10.20 -22.11
C PRO A 19 0.43 -9.58 -21.27
N ASP A 20 1.68 -9.89 -21.60
CA ASP A 20 2.86 -9.24 -21.04
C ASP A 20 2.83 -7.73 -21.30
N ASN A 21 3.36 -6.95 -20.37
CA ASN A 21 3.56 -5.51 -20.50
C ASN A 21 2.31 -4.74 -20.95
N SER A 22 1.13 -5.14 -20.46
CA SER A 22 -0.17 -4.62 -20.88
C SER A 22 -0.76 -3.56 -19.94
N VAL A 23 -0.43 -3.58 -18.64
CA VAL A 23 -0.99 -2.66 -17.65
C VAL A 23 0.04 -1.65 -17.14
N HIS A 24 -0.42 -0.47 -16.74
CA HIS A 24 0.44 0.65 -16.31
C HIS A 24 0.68 0.65 -14.81
N CYS A 25 -0.32 0.27 -14.03
CA CYS A 25 -0.30 0.33 -12.58
C CYS A 25 -1.06 -0.85 -11.99
N CYS A 26 -0.62 -1.34 -10.83
CA CYS A 26 -1.41 -2.25 -10.01
C CYS A 26 -1.61 -1.59 -8.64
N ILE A 27 -2.87 -1.54 -8.19
CA ILE A 27 -3.23 -1.04 -6.85
C ILE A 27 -4.09 -2.10 -6.20
N THR A 28 -3.64 -2.66 -5.09
CA THR A 28 -4.32 -3.83 -4.52
C THR A 28 -4.08 -4.02 -3.03
N SER A 29 -4.99 -4.75 -2.40
CA SER A 29 -4.88 -5.25 -1.03
C SER A 29 -5.24 -6.73 -1.04
N PRO A 30 -4.26 -7.66 -0.95
CA PRO A 30 -4.54 -9.07 -0.93
C PRO A 30 -5.30 -9.47 0.34
N PRO A 31 -5.96 -10.64 0.37
CA PRO A 31 -6.51 -11.19 1.60
C PRO A 31 -5.42 -11.31 2.68
N TYR A 32 -5.66 -10.78 3.88
CA TYR A 32 -4.68 -10.78 4.96
C TYR A 32 -4.55 -12.15 5.61
N TYR A 33 -3.34 -12.51 6.00
CA TYR A 33 -3.03 -13.77 6.64
C TYR A 33 -3.87 -14.00 7.89
N ALA A 34 -4.57 -15.15 7.96
CA ALA A 34 -5.37 -15.64 9.09
C ALA A 34 -6.43 -14.63 9.62
N LEU A 35 -6.83 -13.65 8.80
CA LEU A 35 -7.76 -12.62 9.26
C LEU A 35 -9.22 -12.93 8.92
N ARG A 36 -9.51 -13.47 7.74
CA ARG A 36 -10.89 -13.66 7.25
C ARG A 36 -11.07 -14.94 6.44
N ASP A 37 -12.26 -15.50 6.56
CA ASP A 37 -12.77 -16.51 5.67
C ASP A 37 -13.74 -15.85 4.69
N TYR A 38 -13.43 -15.92 3.39
CA TYR A 38 -14.27 -15.43 2.30
C TYR A 38 -15.14 -16.52 1.70
N GLY A 39 -15.08 -17.75 2.25
CA GLY A 39 -15.91 -18.88 1.84
C GLY A 39 -15.51 -19.55 0.52
N ALA A 40 -14.35 -19.22 -0.03
CA ALA A 40 -13.85 -19.81 -1.26
C ALA A 40 -12.74 -20.84 -0.97
N GLU A 41 -12.83 -22.05 -1.59
CA GLU A 41 -11.89 -23.17 -1.32
C GLU A 41 -10.43 -22.82 -1.59
N ARG A 42 -10.13 -21.94 -2.56
CA ARG A 42 -8.78 -21.58 -2.97
C ARG A 42 -8.36 -20.20 -2.49
N GLN A 43 -9.06 -19.62 -1.51
CA GLN A 43 -8.70 -18.30 -1.04
C GLN A 43 -7.28 -18.26 -0.45
N ILE A 44 -6.59 -17.14 -0.71
CA ILE A 44 -5.33 -16.76 -0.07
C ILE A 44 -5.63 -16.25 1.34
N GLY A 45 -4.69 -16.44 2.28
CA GLY A 45 -4.80 -16.01 3.67
C GLY A 45 -5.20 -17.13 4.65
N ARG A 46 -5.34 -18.39 4.17
CA ARG A 46 -5.63 -19.57 5.00
C ARG A 46 -4.48 -20.57 5.08
N GLU A 47 -3.34 -20.22 4.56
CA GLU A 47 -2.15 -21.06 4.57
C GLU A 47 -1.73 -21.40 6.01
N ASP A 48 -1.14 -22.59 6.19
CA ASP A 48 -0.74 -23.07 7.52
C ASP A 48 0.39 -22.25 8.15
N THR A 49 1.26 -21.65 7.32
CA THR A 49 2.38 -20.86 7.78
C THR A 49 2.47 -19.51 7.06
N PRO A 50 3.03 -18.46 7.73
CA PRO A 50 3.33 -17.19 7.07
C PRO A 50 4.21 -17.34 5.83
N ALA A 51 5.15 -18.28 5.86
CA ALA A 51 6.06 -18.52 4.74
C ALA A 51 5.29 -19.03 3.49
N GLN A 52 4.34 -19.96 3.67
CA GLN A 52 3.48 -20.44 2.57
C GLN A 52 2.60 -19.32 2.01
N TYR A 53 2.02 -18.49 2.88
CA TYR A 53 1.24 -17.33 2.47
C TYR A 53 2.08 -16.35 1.64
N VAL A 54 3.28 -16.00 2.11
CA VAL A 54 4.20 -15.10 1.40
C VAL A 54 4.63 -15.71 0.06
N ALA A 55 4.94 -17.01 0.01
CA ALA A 55 5.30 -17.69 -1.23
C ALA A 55 4.16 -17.62 -2.25
N ARG A 56 2.92 -17.91 -1.84
CA ARG A 56 1.75 -17.85 -2.72
C ARG A 56 1.47 -16.45 -3.25
N LEU A 57 1.61 -15.42 -2.40
CA LEU A 57 1.51 -14.03 -2.86
C LEU A 57 2.66 -13.65 -3.80
N THR A 58 3.86 -14.16 -3.56
CA THR A 58 5.01 -13.91 -4.45
C THR A 58 4.75 -14.47 -5.84
N ASP A 59 4.11 -15.65 -5.97
CA ASP A 59 3.71 -16.21 -7.26
C ASP A 59 2.71 -15.31 -7.99
N VAL A 60 1.67 -14.82 -7.28
CA VAL A 60 0.70 -13.87 -7.84
C VAL A 60 1.38 -12.59 -8.29
N PHE A 61 2.24 -12.00 -7.46
CA PHE A 61 2.94 -10.76 -7.80
C PHE A 61 4.03 -10.94 -8.85
N SER A 62 4.54 -12.15 -9.08
CA SER A 62 5.39 -12.45 -10.23
C SER A 62 4.62 -12.30 -11.54
N GLU A 63 3.37 -12.78 -11.59
CA GLU A 63 2.50 -12.57 -12.75
C GLU A 63 2.06 -11.09 -12.88
N VAL A 64 1.79 -10.39 -11.78
CA VAL A 64 1.58 -8.93 -11.81
C VAL A 64 2.78 -8.23 -12.43
N ARG A 65 4.02 -8.62 -12.05
CA ARG A 65 5.24 -8.07 -12.63
C ARG A 65 5.35 -8.36 -14.13
N ARG A 66 4.95 -9.54 -14.60
CA ARG A 66 4.94 -9.89 -16.02
C ARG A 66 4.01 -8.98 -16.82
N VAL A 67 2.77 -8.80 -16.34
CA VAL A 67 1.75 -8.00 -17.04
C VAL A 67 1.96 -6.48 -16.93
N LEU A 68 2.68 -5.99 -15.92
CA LEU A 68 3.07 -4.59 -15.82
C LEU A 68 4.04 -4.19 -16.93
N ARG A 69 3.85 -3.00 -17.50
CA ARG A 69 4.80 -2.36 -18.43
C ARG A 69 6.17 -2.13 -17.74
N PRO A 70 7.25 -1.95 -18.49
CA PRO A 70 8.57 -1.69 -17.90
C PRO A 70 8.59 -0.53 -16.90
N GLY A 71 7.86 0.56 -17.17
CA GLY A 71 7.70 1.70 -16.25
C GLY A 71 6.52 1.57 -15.28
N GLY A 72 5.94 0.38 -15.14
CA GLY A 72 4.76 0.15 -14.29
C GLY A 72 5.06 0.12 -12.80
N THR A 73 4.05 0.47 -12.00
CA THR A 73 4.11 0.55 -10.53
C THR A 73 3.13 -0.41 -9.87
N LEU A 74 3.52 -0.95 -8.72
CA LEU A 74 2.65 -1.71 -7.83
C LEU A 74 2.53 -0.96 -6.49
N TRP A 75 1.29 -0.71 -6.08
CA TRP A 75 0.91 -0.14 -4.78
C TRP A 75 0.22 -1.21 -3.97
N LEU A 76 0.95 -1.79 -3.03
CA LEU A 76 0.52 -2.96 -2.26
C LEU A 76 0.15 -2.55 -0.84
N ASN A 77 -1.15 -2.52 -0.55
CA ASN A 77 -1.64 -2.30 0.81
C ASN A 77 -1.69 -3.63 1.57
N ILE A 78 -1.06 -3.67 2.73
CA ILE A 78 -1.04 -4.85 3.60
C ILE A 78 -0.89 -4.47 5.06
N ALA A 79 -1.59 -5.19 5.95
CA ALA A 79 -1.45 -5.06 7.39
C ALA A 79 -0.84 -6.30 8.02
N ASP A 80 -0.24 -6.11 9.19
CA ASP A 80 0.31 -7.19 9.98
C ASP A 80 -0.74 -7.80 10.92
N THR A 81 -0.41 -8.92 11.53
CA THR A 81 -1.20 -9.59 12.57
C THR A 81 -0.30 -10.14 13.67
N TYR A 82 -0.90 -10.67 14.72
CA TYR A 82 -0.18 -11.16 15.90
C TYR A 82 -0.38 -12.67 16.07
N ALA A 83 0.68 -13.37 16.49
CA ALA A 83 0.61 -14.76 16.87
C ALA A 83 -0.28 -14.91 18.12
N ALA A 84 -1.21 -15.85 18.07
CA ALA A 84 -2.16 -16.06 19.14
C ALA A 84 -1.57 -16.88 20.31
N LYS A 85 -2.26 -16.88 21.45
CA LYS A 85 -1.85 -17.59 22.65
C LYS A 85 -1.98 -19.11 22.58
N GLY A 86 -2.47 -19.67 21.47
CA GLY A 86 -2.47 -21.11 21.23
C GLY A 86 -3.55 -21.93 21.97
N LYS A 87 -4.62 -21.29 22.47
CA LYS A 87 -5.81 -22.02 22.96
C LYS A 87 -7.01 -21.67 22.08
N PRO A 88 -7.51 -22.61 21.26
CA PRO A 88 -8.82 -22.44 20.63
C PRO A 88 -9.87 -22.40 21.74
N GLY A 89 -10.75 -21.41 21.74
CA GLY A 89 -12.01 -21.49 22.48
C GLY A 89 -12.16 -20.67 23.76
N GLU A 90 -11.13 -20.03 24.33
CA GLU A 90 -11.27 -19.32 25.62
C GLU A 90 -11.60 -17.81 25.51
N SER A 91 -11.77 -17.26 24.33
CA SER A 91 -12.13 -15.84 24.12
C SER A 91 -13.29 -15.70 23.14
N MET A 92 -14.34 -16.47 23.32
CA MET A 92 -15.63 -16.16 22.67
C MET A 92 -16.28 -15.05 23.48
N ASP A 93 -16.46 -13.88 22.86
CA ASP A 93 -17.35 -12.86 23.39
C ASP A 93 -18.74 -13.49 23.59
N PRO A 94 -19.29 -13.55 24.84
CA PRO A 94 -20.58 -14.16 25.09
C PRO A 94 -21.72 -13.60 24.23
N LYS A 95 -21.56 -12.38 23.70
CA LYS A 95 -22.50 -11.77 22.78
C LYS A 95 -22.43 -12.30 21.35
N TYR A 96 -21.33 -12.99 20.98
CA TYR A 96 -21.11 -13.50 19.65
C TYR A 96 -20.54 -14.93 19.69
N PRO A 97 -21.30 -15.94 20.15
CA PRO A 97 -20.83 -17.31 20.35
C PRO A 97 -20.35 -18.02 19.07
N LYS A 98 -20.70 -17.48 17.89
CA LYS A 98 -20.24 -17.95 16.57
C LYS A 98 -19.19 -17.04 15.94
N GLY A 99 -18.59 -16.10 16.70
CA GLY A 99 -17.75 -15.05 16.16
C GLY A 99 -18.55 -13.98 15.40
N ARG A 100 -17.91 -12.84 15.06
CA ARG A 100 -18.51 -11.87 14.13
C ARG A 100 -18.46 -12.47 12.73
N THR A 101 -19.56 -12.40 11.99
CA THR A 101 -19.66 -12.89 10.61
C THR A 101 -18.42 -12.46 9.79
N GLY A 102 -17.72 -13.41 9.18
CA GLY A 102 -16.52 -13.19 8.38
C GLY A 102 -15.20 -13.09 9.17
N GLN A 103 -15.19 -13.22 10.49
CA GLN A 103 -13.94 -13.43 11.25
C GLN A 103 -13.70 -14.92 11.43
N MET A 104 -12.45 -15.35 11.14
CA MET A 104 -12.10 -16.75 11.38
C MET A 104 -12.10 -17.03 12.88
N ALA A 105 -12.92 -17.98 13.32
CA ALA A 105 -12.93 -18.47 14.71
C ALA A 105 -11.59 -19.13 15.10
N GLU A 106 -10.74 -19.42 14.11
CA GLU A 106 -9.47 -20.11 14.24
C GLU A 106 -8.24 -19.21 14.38
N ILE A 107 -8.43 -17.90 14.62
CA ILE A 107 -7.32 -16.90 14.75
C ILE A 107 -6.34 -17.26 15.91
N ASN A 108 -6.57 -18.34 16.60
CA ASN A 108 -5.72 -18.82 17.70
C ASN A 108 -4.63 -19.79 17.23
N ARG A 109 -4.16 -19.72 15.97
CA ARG A 109 -3.07 -20.59 15.51
C ARG A 109 -1.75 -20.22 16.16
N LYS A 110 -1.08 -21.23 16.71
CA LYS A 110 0.32 -21.15 17.06
C LYS A 110 1.11 -21.02 15.75
N VAL A 111 1.77 -19.87 15.56
CA VAL A 111 2.59 -19.62 14.37
C VAL A 111 3.99 -20.14 14.66
N GLU A 112 4.51 -21.02 13.80
CA GLU A 112 5.87 -21.55 13.93
C GLU A 112 6.89 -20.40 13.87
N GLY A 113 7.88 -20.45 14.77
CA GLY A 113 8.89 -19.41 14.89
C GLY A 113 8.47 -18.15 15.66
N CYS A 114 7.18 -18.03 16.05
CA CYS A 114 6.68 -16.91 16.84
C CYS A 114 6.27 -17.34 18.25
N LYS A 115 6.57 -16.49 19.23
CA LYS A 115 6.00 -16.63 20.58
C LYS A 115 4.59 -16.05 20.62
N ALA A 116 3.80 -16.49 21.58
CA ALA A 116 2.48 -15.89 21.82
C ALA A 116 2.58 -14.35 21.95
N LYS A 117 1.73 -13.64 21.22
CA LYS A 117 1.68 -12.18 21.12
C LYS A 117 2.78 -11.51 20.28
N ASP A 118 3.71 -12.27 19.70
CA ASP A 118 4.64 -11.66 18.74
C ASP A 118 3.85 -11.08 17.55
N MET A 119 4.28 -9.95 17.06
CA MET A 119 3.89 -9.46 15.75
C MET A 119 4.57 -10.33 14.70
N ILE A 120 3.83 -10.84 13.72
CA ILE A 120 4.35 -11.84 12.78
C ILE A 120 5.33 -11.22 11.78
N GLY A 121 5.10 -9.99 11.37
CA GLY A 121 5.96 -9.29 10.40
C GLY A 121 5.59 -9.55 8.94
N ILE A 122 4.35 -9.93 8.66
CA ILE A 122 3.86 -10.25 7.30
C ILE A 122 4.21 -9.18 6.27
N PRO A 123 3.99 -7.87 6.50
CA PRO A 123 4.31 -6.84 5.52
C PRO A 123 5.77 -6.87 5.09
N TRP A 124 6.67 -7.00 6.05
CA TRP A 124 8.12 -7.01 5.81
C TRP A 124 8.59 -8.30 5.15
N MET A 125 8.05 -9.46 5.56
CA MET A 125 8.32 -10.73 4.92
C MET A 125 7.94 -10.69 3.43
N LEU A 126 6.76 -10.16 3.11
CA LEU A 126 6.29 -10.05 1.73
C LEU A 126 7.13 -9.02 0.94
N ALA A 127 7.39 -7.83 1.52
CA ALA A 127 8.18 -6.80 0.85
C ALA A 127 9.59 -7.29 0.49
N PHE A 128 10.25 -8.04 1.38
CA PHE A 128 11.58 -8.61 1.13
C PHE A 128 11.51 -9.76 0.12
N ALA A 129 10.53 -10.66 0.21
CA ALA A 129 10.35 -11.72 -0.77
C ALA A 129 10.12 -11.17 -2.19
N LEU A 130 9.30 -10.13 -2.32
CA LEU A 130 9.09 -9.44 -3.60
C LEU A 130 10.37 -8.78 -4.11
N ARG A 131 11.12 -8.08 -3.26
CA ARG A 131 12.41 -7.50 -3.62
C ARG A 131 13.37 -8.59 -4.14
N ASP A 132 13.45 -9.71 -3.43
CA ASP A 132 14.35 -10.82 -3.78
C ASP A 132 13.88 -11.54 -5.06
N SER A 133 12.57 -11.47 -5.40
CA SER A 133 12.02 -11.96 -6.69
C SER A 133 12.19 -10.96 -7.86
N GLY A 134 12.93 -9.85 -7.66
CA GLY A 134 13.32 -8.92 -8.70
C GLY A 134 12.52 -7.62 -8.78
N TRP A 135 11.64 -7.33 -7.82
CA TRP A 135 11.02 -6.02 -7.71
C TRP A 135 11.98 -4.99 -7.10
N TYR A 136 11.80 -3.73 -7.49
CA TYR A 136 12.42 -2.59 -6.81
C TYR A 136 11.48 -2.12 -5.69
N LEU A 137 11.83 -2.37 -4.43
CA LEU A 137 11.12 -1.81 -3.27
C LEU A 137 11.50 -0.34 -3.11
N ARG A 138 10.59 0.58 -3.47
CA ARG A 138 10.88 2.01 -3.57
C ARG A 138 10.51 2.80 -2.32
N SER A 139 9.40 2.45 -1.68
CA SER A 139 8.94 3.14 -0.48
C SER A 139 8.07 2.22 0.36
N ASP A 140 8.14 2.43 1.67
CA ASP A 140 7.14 2.00 2.64
C ASP A 140 6.36 3.24 3.06
N ILE A 141 5.09 3.27 2.67
CA ILE A 141 4.17 4.36 2.97
C ILE A 141 3.26 3.92 4.11
N ILE A 142 3.15 4.74 5.13
CA ILE A 142 2.28 4.49 6.28
C ILE A 142 0.91 5.10 6.02
N TRP A 143 -0.08 4.26 5.75
CA TRP A 143 -1.47 4.70 5.74
C TRP A 143 -1.98 4.79 7.18
N MET A 144 -2.01 5.99 7.72
CA MET A 144 -2.48 6.29 9.07
C MET A 144 -4.00 6.55 9.09
N LYS A 145 -4.70 5.86 9.99
CA LYS A 145 -6.15 5.98 10.22
C LYS A 145 -6.35 6.83 11.47
N ALA A 146 -6.96 8.03 11.32
CA ALA A 146 -7.24 8.88 12.49
C ALA A 146 -8.31 8.25 13.43
N ASN A 147 -9.24 7.45 12.85
CA ASN A 147 -10.26 6.71 13.59
C ASN A 147 -10.12 5.21 13.34
N PRO A 148 -9.09 4.53 13.92
CA PRO A 148 -8.95 3.09 13.80
C PRO A 148 -10.05 2.35 14.57
N MET A 149 -10.31 1.10 14.21
CA MET A 149 -11.16 0.23 15.03
C MET A 149 -10.55 0.10 16.44
N PRO A 150 -11.35 0.26 17.50
CA PRO A 150 -10.86 0.08 18.87
C PRO A 150 -10.29 -1.32 19.09
N GLU A 151 -9.13 -1.41 19.71
CA GLU A 151 -8.54 -2.66 20.18
C GLU A 151 -8.64 -2.74 21.70
N SER A 152 -9.05 -3.89 22.24
CA SER A 152 -9.09 -4.15 23.68
C SER A 152 -7.72 -4.51 24.28
N CYS A 153 -6.64 -4.26 23.55
CA CYS A 153 -5.27 -4.55 23.96
C CYS A 153 -4.80 -3.54 25.01
N LYS A 154 -4.18 -4.05 26.11
CA LYS A 154 -3.70 -3.22 27.22
C LYS A 154 -2.18 -3.28 27.41
N ASP A 155 -1.49 -4.12 26.66
CA ASP A 155 -0.04 -4.39 26.83
C ASP A 155 0.80 -3.95 25.62
N ARG A 156 0.21 -3.19 24.71
CA ARG A 156 0.85 -2.50 23.59
C ARG A 156 -0.02 -1.34 23.11
N PRO A 157 0.52 -0.37 22.34
CA PRO A 157 -0.30 0.63 21.67
C PRO A 157 -1.31 0.01 20.70
N SER A 158 -2.48 0.63 20.58
CA SER A 158 -3.45 0.29 19.55
C SER A 158 -2.90 0.59 18.16
N ARG A 159 -3.09 -0.32 17.23
CA ARG A 159 -2.62 -0.14 15.85
C ARG A 159 -3.54 0.79 15.08
N CYS A 160 -2.97 1.84 14.50
CA CYS A 160 -3.72 2.84 13.74
C CYS A 160 -3.25 3.00 12.28
N TYR A 161 -2.41 2.09 11.78
CA TYR A 161 -1.87 2.19 10.42
C TYR A 161 -1.79 0.84 9.71
N GLU A 162 -1.65 0.92 8.41
CA GLU A 162 -1.26 -0.17 7.52
C GLU A 162 -0.11 0.29 6.61
N HIS A 163 0.57 -0.67 5.98
CA HIS A 163 1.63 -0.38 5.01
C HIS A 163 1.06 -0.30 3.60
N VAL A 164 1.57 0.64 2.81
CA VAL A 164 1.39 0.69 1.37
C VAL A 164 2.78 0.69 0.75
N PHE A 165 3.21 -0.46 0.25
CA PHE A 165 4.50 -0.55 -0.42
C PHE A 165 4.40 -0.08 -1.85
N LEU A 166 5.28 0.85 -2.24
CA LEU A 166 5.53 1.18 -3.63
C LEU A 166 6.64 0.27 -4.14
N LEU A 167 6.27 -0.60 -5.08
CA LEU A 167 7.23 -1.44 -5.80
C LEU A 167 7.16 -1.11 -7.29
N THR A 168 8.29 -1.31 -7.99
CA THR A 168 8.38 -1.05 -9.42
C THR A 168 9.07 -2.19 -10.16
N LYS A 169 8.71 -2.35 -11.45
CA LYS A 169 9.28 -3.39 -12.29
C LYS A 169 10.73 -3.10 -12.68
N SER A 170 11.08 -1.81 -12.80
CA SER A 170 12.41 -1.33 -13.17
C SER A 170 12.83 -0.11 -12.36
N CYS A 171 14.09 0.30 -12.47
CA CYS A 171 14.60 1.51 -11.83
C CYS A 171 14.02 2.81 -12.45
N CYS A 172 13.58 2.74 -13.71
CA CYS A 172 12.92 3.84 -14.43
C CYS A 172 11.42 3.53 -14.50
N TYR A 173 10.60 4.34 -13.86
CA TYR A 173 9.16 4.11 -13.77
C TYR A 173 8.37 5.43 -13.81
N TYR A 174 7.09 5.32 -14.13
CA TYR A 174 6.19 6.48 -14.10
C TYR A 174 5.89 6.89 -12.67
N TYR A 175 6.12 8.15 -12.35
CA TYR A 175 5.74 8.73 -11.06
C TYR A 175 5.48 10.23 -11.20
N ASP A 176 4.23 10.64 -11.03
CA ASP A 176 3.84 12.05 -11.06
C ASP A 176 3.84 12.64 -9.65
N ALA A 177 4.99 13.18 -9.25
CA ALA A 177 5.14 13.81 -7.95
C ALA A 177 4.32 15.10 -7.82
N ALA A 178 4.07 15.81 -8.93
CA ALA A 178 3.33 17.07 -8.91
C ALA A 178 1.84 16.82 -8.65
N ALA A 179 1.27 15.76 -9.22
CA ALA A 179 -0.14 15.42 -9.07
C ALA A 179 -0.54 15.12 -7.61
N ILE A 180 0.41 14.71 -6.76
CA ILE A 180 0.17 14.38 -5.35
C ILE A 180 0.89 15.33 -4.38
N ALA A 181 1.45 16.44 -4.87
CA ALA A 181 2.20 17.39 -4.05
C ALA A 181 1.36 17.93 -2.88
N GLU A 182 2.02 18.19 -1.77
CA GLU A 182 1.39 18.74 -0.55
C GLU A 182 1.65 20.25 -0.45
N PRO A 183 0.71 21.03 0.09
CA PRO A 183 0.95 22.42 0.44
C PRO A 183 2.13 22.55 1.41
N MET A 184 2.96 23.55 1.22
CA MET A 184 4.01 23.88 2.18
C MET A 184 3.43 24.67 3.36
N ALA A 185 4.00 24.41 4.55
CA ALA A 185 3.67 25.24 5.72
C ALA A 185 4.07 26.70 5.48
N THR A 186 3.24 27.64 5.94
CA THR A 186 3.49 29.09 5.81
C THR A 186 4.88 29.50 6.36
N SER A 187 5.33 28.88 7.46
CA SER A 187 6.67 29.10 8.01
C SER A 187 7.79 28.68 7.07
N SER A 188 7.58 27.59 6.28
CA SER A 188 8.54 27.14 5.29
C SER A 188 8.60 28.12 4.10
N ILE A 189 7.45 28.57 3.60
CA ILE A 189 7.35 29.58 2.55
C ILE A 189 8.06 30.88 3.00
N ALA A 190 7.76 31.35 4.21
CA ALA A 190 8.41 32.54 4.79
C ALA A 190 9.93 32.38 4.92
N ARG A 191 10.42 31.16 5.20
CA ARG A 191 11.85 30.86 5.24
C ARG A 191 12.48 30.92 3.83
N TYR A 192 11.80 30.44 2.81
CA TYR A 192 12.26 30.55 1.42
C TYR A 192 12.30 32.03 0.96
N LYS A 193 11.27 32.82 1.29
CA LYS A 193 11.21 34.27 0.95
C LYS A 193 12.32 35.10 1.62
N ARG A 194 12.69 34.77 2.86
CA ARG A 194 13.78 35.45 3.57
C ARG A 194 15.18 35.15 3.01
N GLY A 195 15.32 34.17 2.15
CA GLY A 195 16.62 33.69 1.72
C GLY A 195 17.44 33.08 2.86
N ARG A 196 18.54 32.44 2.55
CA ARG A 196 19.54 32.04 3.55
C ARG A 196 20.45 33.25 3.83
N ILE A 197 20.05 34.11 4.76
CA ILE A 197 21.04 35.01 5.39
C ILE A 197 22.00 34.11 6.15
N GLY A 198 23.30 34.24 5.85
CA GLY A 198 24.43 33.42 6.31
C GLY A 198 24.16 32.70 7.63
N GLY A 199 23.94 31.39 7.59
CA GLY A 199 23.79 30.60 8.79
C GLY A 199 25.13 30.48 9.50
N LYS A 200 25.12 30.26 10.84
CA LYS A 200 26.26 30.03 11.71
C LYS A 200 27.25 28.93 11.26
N TYR A 201 27.03 28.30 10.14
CA TYR A 201 27.85 27.26 9.53
C TYR A 201 28.53 27.71 8.22
N ALA A 202 28.67 29.03 8.02
CA ALA A 202 29.47 29.57 6.93
C ALA A 202 30.99 29.47 7.21
N GLU A 203 31.38 29.13 8.43
CA GLU A 203 32.76 28.85 8.80
C GLU A 203 33.13 27.41 8.38
N GLU A 204 34.25 27.28 7.68
CA GLU A 204 34.77 26.00 7.25
C GLU A 204 35.04 25.11 8.46
N VAL A 205 34.34 23.98 8.56
CA VAL A 205 34.68 22.95 9.54
C VAL A 205 35.82 22.12 8.94
N PRO A 206 37.03 22.15 9.53
CA PRO A 206 38.14 21.37 9.03
C PRO A 206 37.81 19.86 8.95
N GLY A 207 37.96 19.26 7.79
CA GLY A 207 37.73 17.83 7.56
C GLY A 207 36.40 17.44 6.94
N GLN A 208 35.46 18.36 6.76
CA GLN A 208 34.28 18.13 5.93
C GLN A 208 34.55 18.59 4.50
N GLY A 209 34.62 17.62 3.56
CA GLY A 209 34.78 17.92 2.13
C GLY A 209 33.67 18.89 1.65
N ASN A 210 34.09 19.72 0.76
CA ASN A 210 33.43 20.92 0.23
C ASN A 210 31.90 20.83 0.03
N ILE A 211 31.14 21.10 1.08
CA ILE A 211 29.67 21.31 1.05
C ILE A 211 29.35 22.63 0.30
N GLN A 212 30.34 23.44 -0.03
CA GLN A 212 30.18 24.71 -0.73
C GLN A 212 29.58 24.54 -2.13
N GLY A 213 29.83 23.44 -2.85
CA GLY A 213 29.20 23.17 -4.15
C GLY A 213 27.68 23.03 -4.06
N LEU A 214 27.19 22.27 -3.08
CA LEU A 214 25.75 22.12 -2.82
C LEU A 214 25.12 23.40 -2.23
N ASN A 215 25.87 24.16 -1.43
CA ASN A 215 25.39 25.41 -0.87
C ASN A 215 25.43 26.54 -1.90
N LYS A 216 26.40 26.58 -2.82
CA LYS A 216 26.47 27.57 -3.89
C LYS A 216 25.37 27.39 -4.93
N ALA A 217 24.99 26.16 -5.25
CA ALA A 217 23.81 25.86 -6.08
C ALA A 217 22.47 26.21 -5.39
N ARG A 218 22.47 26.25 -4.04
CA ARG A 218 21.29 26.60 -3.23
C ARG A 218 21.30 28.06 -2.72
N SER A 219 22.40 28.76 -2.78
CA SER A 219 22.56 30.17 -2.35
C SER A 219 22.47 31.15 -3.51
N GLY A 220 22.19 30.70 -4.73
CA GLY A 220 21.97 31.53 -5.89
C GLY A 220 20.59 32.22 -5.82
N GLY A 221 20.57 33.42 -5.28
CA GLY A 221 19.51 34.37 -5.50
C GLY A 221 18.30 34.26 -4.58
N TYR A 222 17.78 35.41 -4.22
CA TYR A 222 16.42 35.56 -3.73
C TYR A 222 15.49 35.02 -4.83
N TYR A 223 14.60 34.11 -4.46
CA TYR A 223 13.50 33.77 -5.35
C TYR A 223 12.67 35.05 -5.52
N GLU A 224 12.44 35.50 -6.74
CA GLU A 224 11.36 36.43 -7.03
C GLU A 224 10.08 35.85 -6.42
N ASP A 225 9.15 36.69 -5.95
CA ASP A 225 7.98 36.22 -5.19
C ASP A 225 7.19 35.10 -5.90
N ASP A 226 7.19 35.06 -7.22
CA ASP A 226 6.54 34.08 -8.08
C ASP A 226 7.31 32.74 -8.20
N ALA A 227 8.59 32.69 -7.78
CA ALA A 227 9.44 31.52 -7.86
C ALA A 227 9.52 30.74 -6.51
N VAL A 228 8.89 31.24 -5.45
CA VAL A 228 8.90 30.55 -4.16
C VAL A 228 7.98 29.31 -4.23
N PRO A 229 8.50 28.11 -4.00
CA PRO A 229 7.66 26.92 -4.05
C PRO A 229 6.58 26.97 -2.96
N THR A 230 5.33 26.78 -3.36
CA THR A 230 4.16 26.71 -2.47
C THR A 230 3.77 25.30 -2.12
N VAL A 231 4.30 24.32 -2.87
CA VAL A 231 4.07 22.88 -2.70
C VAL A 231 5.39 22.16 -2.50
N ARG A 232 5.31 20.96 -1.94
CA ARG A 232 6.42 20.04 -1.72
C ARG A 232 6.03 18.63 -2.10
N ASN A 233 6.98 17.75 -2.32
CA ASN A 233 6.72 16.34 -2.52
C ASN A 233 5.91 15.78 -1.35
N LYS A 234 4.95 14.93 -1.67
CA LYS A 234 4.16 14.21 -0.67
C LYS A 234 5.08 13.36 0.21
N ARG A 235 4.84 13.41 1.51
CA ARG A 235 5.56 12.58 2.48
C ARG A 235 4.97 11.17 2.52
N ASP A 236 5.68 10.24 3.13
CA ASP A 236 5.39 8.83 3.23
C ASP A 236 4.44 8.42 4.38
N VAL A 237 3.89 9.38 5.13
CA VAL A 237 2.83 9.15 6.10
C VAL A 237 1.55 9.81 5.61
N TRP A 238 0.56 8.98 5.23
CA TRP A 238 -0.70 9.43 4.65
C TRP A 238 -1.83 9.28 5.66
N GLN A 239 -2.34 10.39 6.16
CA GLN A 239 -3.51 10.37 7.05
C GLN A 239 -4.78 10.34 6.19
N ILE A 240 -5.40 9.17 6.08
CA ILE A 240 -6.62 8.93 5.33
C ILE A 240 -7.58 8.13 6.20
N ASN A 241 -8.76 8.67 6.47
CA ASN A 241 -9.75 7.97 7.28
C ASN A 241 -10.37 6.81 6.50
N PRO A 242 -10.68 5.69 7.20
CA PRO A 242 -11.50 4.64 6.62
C PRO A 242 -12.83 5.21 6.12
N PHE A 243 -13.30 4.70 5.00
CA PHE A 243 -14.60 5.06 4.46
C PHE A 243 -15.64 4.01 4.85
N PRO A 244 -16.76 4.39 5.49
CA PRO A 244 -17.80 3.44 5.84
C PRO A 244 -18.46 2.91 4.55
N TYR A 245 -18.27 1.63 4.28
CA TYR A 245 -18.92 0.95 3.16
C TYR A 245 -20.26 0.36 3.61
N LYS A 246 -21.35 0.72 2.91
CA LYS A 246 -22.72 0.26 3.23
C LYS A 246 -23.07 -1.11 2.63
N GLY A 247 -22.20 -1.69 1.81
CA GLY A 247 -22.37 -3.02 1.21
C GLY A 247 -21.82 -4.13 2.11
N GLY A 248 -22.11 -5.37 1.79
CA GLY A 248 -21.70 -6.55 2.56
C GLY A 248 -20.20 -6.86 2.58
N HIS A 249 -19.34 -6.03 2.02
CA HIS A 249 -17.91 -6.23 1.95
C HIS A 249 -17.16 -5.56 3.13
N PHE A 250 -16.42 -6.34 3.90
CA PHE A 250 -15.90 -5.94 5.21
C PHE A 250 -14.52 -5.24 5.21
N ALA A 251 -13.85 -5.03 4.08
CA ALA A 251 -12.44 -4.60 4.06
C ALA A 251 -12.01 -3.77 2.85
N ALA A 252 -12.88 -2.92 2.32
CA ALA A 252 -12.47 -2.01 1.25
C ALA A 252 -11.53 -0.91 1.77
N PHE A 253 -10.41 -0.69 1.11
CA PHE A 253 -9.61 0.52 1.36
C PHE A 253 -10.33 1.76 0.83
N PRO A 254 -10.09 2.96 1.42
CA PRO A 254 -10.86 4.15 1.07
C PRO A 254 -10.54 4.63 -0.35
N PRO A 255 -11.52 5.16 -1.10
CA PRO A 255 -11.30 5.73 -2.43
C PRO A 255 -10.15 6.73 -2.49
N LYS A 256 -9.98 7.54 -1.44
CA LYS A 256 -8.90 8.54 -1.37
C LYS A 256 -7.49 7.95 -1.39
N LEU A 257 -7.31 6.73 -0.88
CA LEU A 257 -6.05 6.01 -0.96
C LEU A 257 -5.76 5.64 -2.43
N VAL A 258 -6.76 5.06 -3.11
CA VAL A 258 -6.67 4.67 -4.51
C VAL A 258 -6.42 5.88 -5.41
N GLU A 259 -7.17 6.98 -5.21
CA GLU A 259 -6.96 8.25 -5.94
C GLU A 259 -5.50 8.71 -5.86
N THR A 260 -4.92 8.69 -4.65
CA THR A 260 -3.54 9.13 -4.43
C THR A 260 -2.55 8.24 -5.18
N CYS A 261 -2.74 6.92 -5.11
CA CYS A 261 -1.90 5.95 -5.83
C CYS A 261 -2.05 6.08 -7.35
N LEU A 262 -3.27 6.27 -7.86
CA LEU A 262 -3.55 6.46 -9.29
C LEU A 262 -2.91 7.73 -9.83
N LEU A 263 -3.07 8.85 -9.13
CA LEU A 263 -2.46 10.13 -9.53
C LEU A 263 -0.94 10.01 -9.64
N ALA A 264 -0.31 9.33 -8.69
CA ALA A 264 1.13 9.18 -8.69
C ALA A 264 1.64 8.13 -9.69
N GLY A 265 0.95 6.99 -9.82
CA GLY A 265 1.50 5.79 -10.47
C GLY A 265 0.83 5.35 -11.76
N CYS A 266 -0.26 5.99 -12.20
CA CYS A 266 -0.97 5.65 -13.42
C CYS A 266 -1.19 6.87 -14.32
N PRO A 267 -0.65 6.90 -15.55
CA PRO A 267 -0.89 8.02 -16.47
C PRO A 267 -2.38 8.14 -16.81
N GLN A 268 -2.78 9.31 -17.37
CA GLN A 268 -4.11 9.49 -17.92
C GLN A 268 -4.37 8.44 -19.02
N ASP A 269 -5.59 7.92 -19.13
CA ASP A 269 -5.99 6.82 -20.02
C ASP A 269 -5.18 5.52 -19.80
N GLY A 270 -4.42 5.44 -18.70
CA GLY A 270 -3.68 4.24 -18.32
C GLY A 270 -4.59 3.14 -17.80
N ILE A 271 -4.10 1.90 -17.82
CA ILE A 271 -4.83 0.71 -17.33
C ILE A 271 -4.31 0.39 -15.92
N VAL A 272 -5.22 0.33 -14.95
CA VAL A 272 -4.94 -0.15 -13.59
C VAL A 272 -5.44 -1.58 -13.41
N LEU A 273 -4.64 -2.39 -12.74
CA LEU A 273 -4.96 -3.76 -12.37
C LEU A 273 -5.23 -3.85 -10.87
N ASP A 274 -6.25 -4.60 -10.46
CA ASP A 274 -6.44 -5.07 -9.09
C ASP A 274 -6.74 -6.57 -9.10
N PRO A 275 -5.76 -7.43 -8.76
CA PRO A 275 -5.94 -8.89 -8.75
C PRO A 275 -6.77 -9.41 -7.56
N PHE A 276 -7.18 -8.53 -6.64
CA PHE A 276 -8.02 -8.84 -5.48
C PHE A 276 -9.10 -7.78 -5.32
N LEU A 277 -9.93 -7.63 -6.37
CA LEU A 277 -10.81 -6.48 -6.57
C LEU A 277 -11.81 -6.25 -5.42
N GLY A 278 -12.31 -7.32 -4.83
CA GLY A 278 -13.31 -7.24 -3.76
C GLY A 278 -14.54 -6.42 -4.16
N SER A 279 -14.82 -5.37 -3.40
CA SER A 279 -15.96 -4.48 -3.65
C SER A 279 -15.84 -3.54 -4.86
N GLY A 280 -14.75 -3.61 -5.63
CA GLY A 280 -14.58 -2.82 -6.84
C GLY A 280 -14.08 -1.38 -6.62
N THR A 281 -13.52 -1.03 -5.46
CA THR A 281 -13.08 0.33 -5.17
C THR A 281 -12.06 0.83 -6.18
N THR A 282 -11.06 0.01 -6.53
CA THR A 282 -10.04 0.37 -7.53
C THR A 282 -10.66 0.65 -8.89
N ALA A 283 -11.58 -0.22 -9.34
CA ALA A 283 -12.28 -0.06 -10.62
C ALA A 283 -13.13 1.22 -10.66
N ALA A 284 -13.92 1.46 -9.60
CA ALA A 284 -14.78 2.63 -9.52
C ALA A 284 -13.97 3.94 -9.56
N VAL A 285 -12.89 4.02 -8.80
CA VAL A 285 -12.01 5.21 -8.77
C VAL A 285 -11.27 5.38 -10.08
N ALA A 286 -10.76 4.31 -10.70
CA ALA A 286 -10.11 4.37 -11.99
C ALA A 286 -11.03 4.96 -13.06
N LYS A 287 -12.26 4.45 -13.17
CA LYS A 287 -13.27 4.95 -14.10
C LYS A 287 -13.61 6.42 -13.82
N GLN A 288 -13.82 6.79 -12.56
CA GLN A 288 -14.12 8.19 -12.18
C GLN A 288 -12.99 9.15 -12.57
N MET A 289 -11.75 8.69 -12.56
CA MET A 289 -10.57 9.51 -12.84
C MET A 289 -10.09 9.41 -14.29
N GLY A 290 -10.86 8.81 -15.21
CA GLY A 290 -10.50 8.67 -16.62
C GLY A 290 -9.34 7.70 -16.86
N ARG A 291 -9.27 6.63 -16.09
CA ARG A 291 -8.37 5.49 -16.33
C ARG A 291 -9.19 4.25 -16.63
N HIS A 292 -8.60 3.33 -17.35
CA HIS A 292 -9.17 2.01 -17.58
C HIS A 292 -8.79 1.06 -16.45
N TYR A 293 -9.57 0.00 -16.27
CA TYR A 293 -9.27 -1.01 -15.24
C TYR A 293 -9.39 -2.44 -15.74
N ILE A 294 -8.73 -3.33 -15.03
CA ILE A 294 -8.93 -4.78 -15.04
C ILE A 294 -8.99 -5.21 -13.59
N GLY A 295 -10.11 -5.80 -13.17
CA GLY A 295 -10.28 -6.38 -11.85
C GLY A 295 -10.27 -7.90 -11.94
N ILE A 296 -9.76 -8.57 -10.91
CA ILE A 296 -9.91 -10.02 -10.74
C ILE A 296 -10.55 -10.26 -9.38
N GLU A 297 -11.57 -11.13 -9.36
CA GLU A 297 -12.29 -11.46 -8.13
C GLU A 297 -12.59 -12.95 -8.09
N LEU A 298 -12.33 -13.56 -6.93
CA LEU A 298 -12.52 -14.99 -6.73
C LEU A 298 -13.99 -15.33 -6.45
N ASN A 299 -14.69 -14.46 -5.72
CA ASN A 299 -16.08 -14.68 -5.34
C ASN A 299 -17.04 -14.23 -6.46
N PRO A 300 -17.83 -15.14 -7.06
CA PRO A 300 -18.75 -14.80 -8.12
C PRO A 300 -19.81 -13.74 -7.73
N ASP A 301 -20.14 -13.63 -6.46
CA ASP A 301 -21.12 -12.65 -5.97
C ASP A 301 -20.62 -11.20 -6.05
N TYR A 302 -19.33 -11.00 -6.27
CA TYR A 302 -18.69 -9.68 -6.43
C TYR A 302 -18.21 -9.42 -7.87
N CYS A 303 -18.36 -10.37 -8.77
CA CYS A 303 -18.12 -10.21 -10.20
C CYS A 303 -19.34 -9.58 -10.88
#